data_4fd4c3057836f3bfa2519136debf0f3a
#
_entry.id   4fd4c3057836f3bfa2519136debf0f3a
#
_cell.length_a   1.000
_cell.length_b   1.000
_cell.length_c   1.000
_cell.angle_alpha   90.00
_cell.angle_beta   90.00
_cell.angle_gamma   90.00
#
_symmetry.space_group_name_H-M   'P 1'
#
loop_
_entity.id
_entity.type
_entity.pdbx_description
1 polymer ?
#
loop_
_entity_poly.entity_id
_entity_poly.type
_entity_poly.pdbx_seq_one_letter_code
_entity_poly.pdbx_strand_id
1 'polypeptide(L)'
;MLAEHARFSDQTIAIVTIKNACVESTLISVRDIDDFFRPRSANSRDSDLRSTDFDGYQSPGPFLSNPERDSINQWVAHLTYQPVWTGTTGIAPDSAQNWDTVEFVGRAAHAVFGFLDHVVRELSQKHSDYANDIRKIRMAFDLGLKQMQALAALEAEQFAKNANKSDPKS
;
A
#
# COMPACT_ATOMS: atom_id res chain seq x y z
N MET A 1 8.29 10.35 38.02
CA MET A 1 7.09 10.87 37.28
C MET A 1 7.44 11.64 36.02
N LEU A 2 8.21 12.74 36.03
CA LEU A 2 8.52 13.50 34.80
C LEU A 2 9.29 12.71 33.75
N ALA A 3 10.23 11.83 34.15
CA ALA A 3 11.03 11.03 33.23
C ALA A 3 10.23 9.89 32.54
N GLU A 4 9.19 9.38 33.18
CA GLU A 4 8.32 8.35 32.59
C GLU A 4 7.35 8.94 31.56
N HIS A 5 6.82 10.13 31.80
CA HIS A 5 5.99 10.84 30.82
C HIS A 5 6.77 11.21 29.56
N ALA A 6 8.03 11.63 29.67
CA ALA A 6 8.89 11.90 28.53
C ALA A 6 9.12 10.65 27.68
N ARG A 7 9.44 9.50 28.29
CA ARG A 7 9.64 8.22 27.58
C ARG A 7 8.39 7.72 26.88
N PHE A 8 7.21 7.89 27.48
CA PHE A 8 5.94 7.51 26.87
C PHE A 8 5.61 8.37 25.64
N SER A 9 5.89 9.67 25.72
CA SER A 9 5.77 10.60 24.60
C SER A 9 6.67 10.22 23.43
N ASP A 10 7.93 9.91 23.69
CA ASP A 10 8.92 9.55 22.67
C ASP A 10 8.56 8.23 21.96
N GLN A 11 8.08 7.22 22.70
CA GLN A 11 7.63 5.97 22.13
C GLN A 11 6.39 6.15 21.23
N THR A 12 5.46 6.99 21.64
CA THR A 12 4.26 7.28 20.85
C THR A 12 4.62 7.98 19.55
N ILE A 13 5.53 8.96 19.59
CA ILE A 13 6.02 9.66 18.40
C ILE A 13 6.73 8.67 17.46
N ALA A 14 7.59 7.80 17.97
CA ALA A 14 8.27 6.80 17.16
C ALA A 14 7.30 5.84 16.47
N ILE A 15 6.28 5.34 17.17
CA ILE A 15 5.26 4.45 16.61
C ILE A 15 4.47 5.15 15.50
N VAL A 16 4.04 6.39 15.71
CA VAL A 16 3.32 7.17 14.69
C VAL A 16 4.19 7.41 13.47
N THR A 17 5.47 7.77 13.68
CA THR A 17 6.41 7.97 12.57
C THR A 17 6.61 6.70 11.74
N ILE A 18 6.78 5.55 12.40
CA ILE A 18 6.92 4.27 11.70
C ILE A 18 5.64 3.92 10.93
N LYS A 19 4.47 4.08 11.54
CA LYS A 19 3.18 3.83 10.84
C LYS A 19 3.05 4.70 9.60
N ASN A 20 3.34 6.00 9.69
CA ASN A 20 3.28 6.90 8.56
C ASN A 20 4.26 6.48 7.45
N ALA A 21 5.50 6.16 7.79
CA ALA A 21 6.48 5.69 6.83
C ALA A 21 6.06 4.40 6.12
N CYS A 22 5.40 3.47 6.83
CA CYS A 22 4.84 2.26 6.24
C CYS A 22 3.70 2.57 5.26
N VAL A 23 2.77 3.46 5.62
CA VAL A 23 1.67 3.89 4.74
C VAL A 23 2.23 4.54 3.48
N GLU A 24 3.17 5.47 3.61
CA GLU A 24 3.82 6.15 2.49
C GLU A 24 4.50 5.16 1.53
N SER A 25 5.32 4.27 2.08
CA SER A 25 6.01 3.25 1.29
C SER A 25 5.01 2.35 0.55
N THR A 26 3.89 2.00 1.20
CA THR A 26 2.82 1.22 0.59
C THR A 26 2.16 1.99 -0.56
N LEU A 27 1.81 3.25 -0.36
CA LEU A 27 1.17 4.08 -1.39
C LEU A 27 2.08 4.30 -2.60
N ILE A 28 3.38 4.53 -2.39
CA ILE A 28 4.37 4.63 -3.47
C ILE A 28 4.42 3.33 -4.26
N SER A 29 4.52 2.19 -3.58
CA SER A 29 4.58 0.88 -4.23
C SER A 29 3.30 0.55 -5.01
N VAL A 30 2.14 0.85 -4.45
CA VAL A 30 0.84 0.68 -5.11
C VAL A 30 0.76 1.53 -6.38
N ARG A 31 1.20 2.79 -6.32
CA ARG A 31 1.25 3.67 -7.49
C ARG A 31 2.19 3.16 -8.56
N ASP A 32 3.38 2.69 -8.19
CA ASP A 32 4.37 2.19 -9.14
C ASP A 32 3.88 0.90 -9.83
N ILE A 33 3.17 0.05 -9.10
CA ILE A 33 2.48 -1.12 -9.66
C ILE A 33 1.36 -0.68 -10.60
N ASP A 34 0.55 0.31 -10.23
CA ASP A 34 -0.50 0.87 -11.10
C ASP A 34 0.09 1.42 -12.40
N ASP A 35 1.23 2.10 -12.30
CA ASP A 35 1.95 2.61 -13.48
C ASP A 35 2.39 1.49 -14.43
N PHE A 36 2.81 0.35 -13.92
CA PHE A 36 3.14 -0.83 -14.74
C PHE A 36 1.95 -1.31 -15.57
N PHE A 37 0.72 -1.21 -15.05
CA PHE A 37 -0.49 -1.63 -15.75
C PHE A 37 -1.12 -0.55 -16.63
N ARG A 38 -0.64 0.69 -16.55
CA ARG A 38 -1.11 1.78 -17.41
C ARG A 38 -0.59 1.65 -18.84
N PRO A 39 -1.39 1.99 -19.83
CA PRO A 39 -0.91 2.08 -21.21
C PRO A 39 0.16 3.18 -21.32
N ARG A 40 1.04 3.04 -22.29
CA ARG A 40 2.04 4.09 -22.59
C ARG A 40 1.33 5.40 -22.94
N SER A 41 1.85 6.48 -22.44
CA SER A 41 1.43 7.84 -22.76
C SER A 41 2.55 8.58 -23.51
N ALA A 42 2.24 9.74 -24.07
CA ALA A 42 3.24 10.57 -24.73
C ALA A 42 4.41 10.97 -23.81
N ASN A 43 4.19 10.94 -22.49
CA ASN A 43 5.21 11.30 -21.50
C ASN A 43 5.91 10.07 -20.89
N SER A 44 5.57 8.86 -21.33
CA SER A 44 6.24 7.62 -20.86
C SER A 44 7.65 7.58 -21.47
N ARG A 45 8.64 7.20 -20.65
CA ARG A 45 10.01 6.97 -21.13
C ARG A 45 10.07 5.63 -21.86
N ASP A 46 10.93 5.49 -22.86
CA ASP A 46 11.14 4.24 -23.58
C ASP A 46 11.68 3.13 -22.65
N SER A 47 12.37 3.52 -21.58
CA SER A 47 12.88 2.60 -20.56
C SER A 47 11.80 2.10 -19.58
N ASP A 48 10.61 2.70 -19.55
CA ASP A 48 9.55 2.29 -18.64
C ASP A 48 8.95 0.97 -19.11
N LEU A 49 9.12 -0.06 -18.31
CA LEU A 49 8.51 -1.36 -18.56
C LEU A 49 7.02 -1.30 -18.22
N ARG A 50 6.17 -1.80 -19.12
CA ARG A 50 4.71 -1.83 -18.98
C ARG A 50 4.20 -3.25 -19.17
N SER A 51 3.06 -3.55 -18.58
CA SER A 51 2.42 -4.86 -18.75
C SER A 51 2.06 -5.15 -20.21
N THR A 52 1.85 -4.12 -21.02
CA THR A 52 1.59 -4.21 -22.46
C THR A 52 2.82 -4.58 -23.30
N ASP A 53 4.01 -4.55 -22.72
CA ASP A 53 5.26 -4.93 -23.38
C ASP A 53 5.47 -6.46 -23.37
N PHE A 54 4.60 -7.19 -22.67
CA PHE A 54 4.64 -8.67 -22.61
C PHE A 54 3.68 -9.27 -23.63
N ASP A 55 4.25 -10.00 -24.57
CA ASP A 55 3.50 -10.64 -25.65
C ASP A 55 2.38 -11.55 -25.12
N GLY A 56 1.19 -11.40 -25.70
CA GLY A 56 0.04 -12.22 -25.36
C GLY A 56 -0.60 -11.87 -23.99
N TYR A 57 -0.05 -10.95 -23.22
CA TYR A 57 -0.70 -10.50 -21.99
C TYR A 57 -1.76 -9.45 -22.27
N GLN A 58 -2.97 -9.73 -21.83
CA GLN A 58 -4.07 -8.75 -21.85
C GLN A 58 -4.10 -8.02 -20.51
N SER A 59 -3.52 -6.82 -20.48
CA SER A 59 -3.51 -6.00 -19.28
C SER A 59 -4.94 -5.62 -18.86
N PRO A 60 -5.30 -5.76 -17.57
CA PRO A 60 -6.60 -5.27 -17.08
C PRO A 60 -6.68 -3.74 -17.10
N GLY A 61 -5.57 -3.06 -17.35
CA GLY A 61 -5.44 -1.61 -17.20
C GLY A 61 -5.14 -1.18 -15.77
N PRO A 62 -5.14 0.13 -15.51
CA PRO A 62 -4.85 0.68 -14.20
C PRO A 62 -5.95 0.30 -13.21
N PHE A 63 -5.55 0.01 -11.98
CA PHE A 63 -6.47 -0.31 -10.88
C PHE A 63 -6.73 0.87 -9.93
N LEU A 64 -5.96 1.95 -10.05
CA LEU A 64 -6.25 3.23 -9.40
C LEU A 64 -7.03 4.14 -10.33
N SER A 65 -8.07 4.75 -9.82
CA SER A 65 -8.73 5.87 -10.51
C SER A 65 -7.80 7.09 -10.57
N ASN A 66 -8.04 8.01 -11.50
CA ASN A 66 -7.23 9.22 -11.58
C ASN A 66 -7.29 10.07 -10.29
N PRO A 67 -8.46 10.28 -9.64
CA PRO A 67 -8.51 11.00 -8.37
C PRO A 67 -7.70 10.33 -7.24
N GLU A 68 -7.75 9.00 -7.12
CA GLU A 68 -6.96 8.27 -6.13
C GLU A 68 -5.46 8.45 -6.37
N ARG A 69 -5.05 8.31 -7.62
CA ARG A 69 -3.65 8.49 -8.02
C ARG A 69 -3.16 9.91 -7.76
N ASP A 70 -3.95 10.92 -8.12
CA ASP A 70 -3.61 12.32 -7.89
C ASP A 70 -3.51 12.60 -6.39
N SER A 71 -4.39 12.04 -5.58
CA SER A 71 -4.33 12.14 -4.13
C SER A 71 -3.05 11.51 -3.57
N ILE A 72 -2.67 10.32 -4.05
CA ILE A 72 -1.40 9.67 -3.64
C ILE A 72 -0.20 10.55 -4.03
N ASN A 73 -0.18 11.07 -5.26
CA ASN A 73 0.90 11.95 -5.72
C ASN A 73 1.02 13.22 -4.88
N GLN A 74 -0.10 13.85 -4.54
CA GLN A 74 -0.12 15.02 -3.68
C GLN A 74 0.39 14.70 -2.28
N TRP A 75 -0.06 13.58 -1.70
CA TRP A 75 0.40 13.15 -0.39
C TRP A 75 1.90 12.92 -0.36
N VAL A 76 2.44 12.16 -1.30
CA VAL A 76 3.88 11.89 -1.41
C VAL A 76 4.67 13.18 -1.66
N ALA A 77 4.18 14.11 -2.48
CA ALA A 77 4.82 15.38 -2.72
C ALA A 77 4.84 16.28 -1.47
N HIS A 78 3.77 16.29 -0.69
CA HIS A 78 3.70 17.07 0.54
C HIS A 78 4.67 16.57 1.62
N LEU A 79 4.94 15.27 1.68
CA LEU A 79 5.92 14.70 2.61
C LEU A 79 7.36 15.13 2.28
N THR A 80 7.65 15.40 1.02
CA THR A 80 8.98 15.89 0.59
C THR A 80 9.14 17.39 0.77
N TYR A 81 8.06 18.16 0.87
CA TYR A 81 8.09 19.64 0.91
C TYR A 81 7.62 20.25 2.24
N GLN A 82 6.92 19.52 3.07
CA GLN A 82 6.60 20.05 4.40
C GLN A 82 7.80 19.87 5.32
N PRO A 83 8.35 21.00 5.86
CA PRO A 83 9.29 20.88 6.97
C PRO A 83 8.60 20.09 8.07
N VAL A 84 9.36 19.18 8.69
CA VAL A 84 8.95 18.42 9.86
C VAL A 84 8.06 19.31 10.74
N TRP A 85 6.81 18.91 10.92
CA TRP A 85 5.82 19.71 11.62
C TRP A 85 6.32 20.08 13.01
N THR A 86 6.66 21.33 13.21
CA THR A 86 7.14 21.90 14.48
C THR A 86 6.02 22.57 15.28
N GLY A 87 4.77 22.29 14.91
CA GLY A 87 3.60 22.90 15.56
C GLY A 87 3.37 22.37 16.96
N THR A 88 3.32 23.28 17.90
CA THR A 88 3.04 23.05 19.33
C THR A 88 1.58 22.70 19.64
N THR A 89 0.73 22.56 18.64
CA THR A 89 -0.69 22.24 18.79
C THR A 89 -1.00 20.91 18.13
N GLY A 90 -0.69 19.83 18.77
CA GLY A 90 -0.83 18.40 18.45
C GLY A 90 -2.01 17.89 17.62
N ILE A 91 -2.51 18.64 16.66
CA ILE A 91 -3.57 18.23 15.76
C ILE A 91 -2.93 18.08 14.38
N ALA A 92 -2.73 16.82 13.96
CA ALA A 92 -2.58 16.54 12.54
C ALA A 92 -3.76 17.22 11.82
N PRO A 93 -3.53 17.89 10.67
CA PRO A 93 -4.64 18.46 9.93
C PRO A 93 -5.69 17.36 9.69
N ASP A 94 -6.97 17.71 9.82
CA ASP A 94 -8.14 16.84 9.61
C ASP A 94 -8.17 16.15 8.24
N SER A 95 -7.21 16.44 7.41
CA SER A 95 -6.92 15.83 6.13
C SER A 95 -5.99 14.61 6.20
N ALA A 96 -5.76 14.02 7.38
CA ALA A 96 -5.24 12.66 7.42
C ALA A 96 -6.26 11.77 6.73
N GLN A 97 -6.16 11.76 5.41
CA GLN A 97 -7.00 10.95 4.55
C GLN A 97 -6.88 9.53 5.07
N ASN A 98 -8.00 8.97 5.48
CA ASN A 98 -8.04 7.62 6.00
C ASN A 98 -7.86 6.68 4.78
N TRP A 99 -6.59 6.41 4.43
CA TRP A 99 -6.24 5.55 3.32
C TRP A 99 -6.63 4.11 3.65
N ASP A 100 -7.51 3.54 2.89
CA ASP A 100 -7.73 2.08 2.92
C ASP A 100 -6.59 1.38 2.19
N THR A 101 -5.43 1.33 2.86
CA THR A 101 -4.22 0.68 2.32
C THR A 101 -4.45 -0.80 2.06
N VAL A 102 -5.35 -1.45 2.80
CA VAL A 102 -5.69 -2.87 2.62
C VAL A 102 -6.42 -3.06 1.29
N GLU A 103 -7.38 -2.18 0.97
CA GLU A 103 -8.08 -2.21 -0.31
C GLU A 103 -7.13 -1.97 -1.47
N PHE A 104 -6.27 -0.94 -1.39
CA PHE A 104 -5.30 -0.63 -2.44
C PHE A 104 -4.32 -1.78 -2.69
N VAL A 105 -3.77 -2.37 -1.64
CA VAL A 105 -2.89 -3.54 -1.74
C VAL A 105 -3.66 -4.74 -2.31
N GLY A 106 -4.92 -4.93 -1.94
CA GLY A 106 -5.77 -5.98 -2.49
C GLY A 106 -5.97 -5.84 -4.00
N ARG A 107 -6.26 -4.63 -4.49
CA ARG A 107 -6.41 -4.33 -5.93
C ARG A 107 -5.09 -4.53 -6.68
N ALA A 108 -3.97 -4.05 -6.13
CA ALA A 108 -2.65 -4.26 -6.69
C ALA A 108 -2.29 -5.75 -6.77
N ALA A 109 -2.55 -6.51 -5.70
CA ALA A 109 -2.31 -7.94 -5.64
C ALA A 109 -3.10 -8.70 -6.72
N HIS A 110 -4.37 -8.35 -6.92
CA HIS A 110 -5.21 -8.96 -7.95
C HIS A 110 -4.61 -8.76 -9.36
N ALA A 111 -4.20 -7.54 -9.69
CA ALA A 111 -3.58 -7.23 -10.97
C ALA A 111 -2.23 -7.97 -11.14
N VAL A 112 -1.38 -7.96 -10.12
CA VAL A 112 -0.08 -8.64 -10.12
C VAL A 112 -0.24 -10.15 -10.26
N PHE A 113 -1.19 -10.78 -9.56
CA PHE A 113 -1.42 -12.22 -9.67
C PHE A 113 -1.84 -12.63 -11.09
N GLY A 114 -2.71 -11.87 -11.74
CA GLY A 114 -3.08 -12.11 -13.13
C GLY A 114 -1.87 -12.05 -14.08
N PHE A 115 -0.98 -11.09 -13.87
CA PHE A 115 0.26 -10.98 -14.62
C PHE A 115 1.22 -12.13 -14.34
N LEU A 116 1.45 -12.47 -13.08
CA LEU A 116 2.34 -13.59 -12.71
C LEU A 116 1.85 -14.92 -13.24
N ASP A 117 0.53 -15.16 -13.29
CA ASP A 117 -0.05 -16.35 -13.88
C ASP A 117 0.22 -16.44 -15.40
N HIS A 118 0.19 -15.30 -16.10
CA HIS A 118 0.59 -15.24 -17.49
C HIS A 118 2.08 -15.58 -17.67
N VAL A 119 2.95 -14.91 -16.92
CA VAL A 119 4.40 -15.13 -16.97
C VAL A 119 4.75 -16.58 -16.66
N VAL A 120 4.11 -17.19 -15.65
CA VAL A 120 4.32 -18.61 -15.32
C VAL A 120 3.94 -19.52 -16.50
N ARG A 121 2.84 -19.25 -17.19
CA ARG A 121 2.43 -20.06 -18.36
C ARG A 121 3.47 -19.99 -19.47
N GLU A 122 3.93 -18.78 -19.80
CA GLU A 122 4.92 -18.56 -20.85
C GLU A 122 6.29 -19.19 -20.51
N LEU A 123 6.74 -19.00 -19.26
CA LEU A 123 8.03 -19.55 -18.80
C LEU A 123 8.01 -21.06 -18.60
N SER A 124 6.86 -21.65 -18.23
CA SER A 124 6.77 -23.10 -17.97
C SER A 124 7.16 -23.97 -19.16
N GLN A 125 7.02 -23.44 -20.37
CA GLN A 125 7.39 -24.15 -21.59
C GLN A 125 8.91 -24.13 -21.86
N LYS A 126 9.63 -23.12 -21.38
CA LYS A 126 11.03 -22.88 -21.72
C LYS A 126 11.97 -22.92 -20.50
N HIS A 127 11.46 -22.54 -19.33
CA HIS A 127 12.26 -22.30 -18.13
C HIS A 127 11.48 -22.69 -16.85
N SER A 128 11.34 -24.02 -16.64
CA SER A 128 10.54 -24.58 -15.53
C SER A 128 10.99 -24.11 -14.15
N ASP A 129 12.29 -23.89 -13.95
CA ASP A 129 12.84 -23.49 -12.66
C ASP A 129 12.40 -22.06 -12.29
N TYR A 130 12.47 -21.13 -13.24
CA TYR A 130 11.98 -19.76 -13.04
C TYR A 130 10.47 -19.73 -12.79
N ALA A 131 9.69 -20.53 -13.51
CA ALA A 131 8.27 -20.66 -13.28
C ALA A 131 7.95 -21.13 -11.85
N ASN A 132 8.73 -22.08 -11.32
CA ASN A 132 8.56 -22.55 -9.96
C ASN A 132 8.91 -21.48 -8.91
N ASP A 133 9.94 -20.70 -9.14
CA ASP A 133 10.32 -19.61 -8.22
C ASP A 133 9.27 -18.50 -8.22
N ILE A 134 8.71 -18.15 -9.36
CA ILE A 134 7.59 -17.19 -9.44
C ILE A 134 6.36 -17.72 -8.70
N ARG A 135 6.04 -19.01 -8.81
CA ARG A 135 4.94 -19.62 -8.03
C ARG A 135 5.16 -19.51 -6.52
N LYS A 136 6.38 -19.74 -6.04
CA LYS A 136 6.73 -19.57 -4.61
C LYS A 136 6.54 -18.12 -4.15
N ILE A 137 7.03 -17.16 -4.95
CA ILE A 137 6.86 -15.72 -4.66
C ILE A 137 5.36 -15.38 -4.59
N ARG A 138 4.56 -15.83 -5.55
CA ARG A 138 3.11 -15.63 -5.55
C ARG A 138 2.44 -16.20 -4.31
N MET A 139 2.80 -17.43 -3.91
CA MET A 139 2.25 -18.06 -2.70
C MET A 139 2.62 -17.28 -1.44
N ALA A 140 3.87 -16.81 -1.32
CA ALA A 140 4.31 -16.00 -0.20
C ALA A 140 3.56 -14.66 -0.12
N PHE A 141 3.31 -14.03 -1.26
CA PHE A 141 2.56 -12.79 -1.34
C PHE A 141 1.08 -12.99 -0.97
N ASP A 142 0.42 -14.04 -1.46
CA ASP A 142 -0.95 -14.38 -1.11
C ASP A 142 -1.11 -14.64 0.40
N LEU A 143 -0.14 -15.35 0.99
CA LEU A 143 -0.13 -15.58 2.43
C LEU A 143 0.02 -14.26 3.21
N GLY A 144 0.92 -13.38 2.81
CA GLY A 144 1.12 -12.07 3.43
C GLY A 144 -0.13 -11.19 3.34
N LEU A 145 -0.81 -11.20 2.20
CA LEU A 145 -2.07 -10.46 2.01
C LEU A 145 -3.17 -10.97 2.95
N LYS A 146 -3.32 -12.29 3.07
CA LYS A 146 -4.30 -12.90 3.99
C LYS A 146 -4.01 -12.57 5.45
N GLN A 147 -2.73 -12.57 5.84
CA GLN A 147 -2.32 -12.16 7.19
C GLN A 147 -2.65 -10.68 7.47
N MET A 148 -2.37 -9.81 6.51
CA MET A 148 -2.68 -8.37 6.64
C MET A 148 -4.19 -8.14 6.77
N GLN A 149 -5.01 -8.82 5.96
CA GLN A 149 -6.48 -8.74 6.04
C GLN A 149 -7.01 -9.24 7.38
N ALA A 150 -6.45 -10.35 7.90
CA ALA A 150 -6.81 -10.87 9.20
C ALA A 150 -6.46 -9.90 10.35
N LEU A 151 -5.30 -9.27 10.29
CA LEU A 151 -4.90 -8.25 11.27
C LEU A 151 -5.81 -7.03 11.22
N ALA A 152 -6.13 -6.52 10.03
CA ALA A 152 -7.04 -5.40 9.88
C ALA A 152 -8.44 -5.71 10.45
N ALA A 153 -8.95 -6.92 10.24
CA ALA A 153 -10.22 -7.37 10.81
C ALA A 153 -10.19 -7.42 12.35
N LEU A 154 -9.09 -7.90 12.93
CA LEU A 154 -8.91 -7.94 14.39
C LEU A 154 -8.84 -6.52 15.00
N GLU A 155 -8.12 -5.60 14.35
CA GLU A 155 -8.05 -4.21 14.79
C GLU A 155 -9.44 -3.54 14.75
N ALA A 156 -10.20 -3.75 13.68
CA ALA A 156 -11.56 -3.22 13.56
C ALA A 156 -12.50 -3.77 14.66
N GLU A 157 -12.39 -5.06 14.98
CA GLU A 157 -13.15 -5.67 16.07
C GLU A 157 -12.80 -5.10 17.45
N GLN A 158 -11.50 -4.90 17.71
CA GLN A 158 -11.03 -4.30 18.96
C GLN A 158 -11.51 -2.86 19.10
N PHE A 159 -11.48 -2.10 18.00
CA PHE A 159 -11.96 -0.71 17.99
C PHE A 159 -13.46 -0.65 18.31
N ALA A 160 -14.26 -1.51 17.69
CA ALA A 160 -15.68 -1.60 17.94
C ALA A 160 -16.00 -1.98 19.41
N LYS A 161 -15.25 -2.92 20.00
CA LYS A 161 -15.38 -3.30 21.41
C LYS A 161 -15.06 -2.16 22.37
N ASN A 162 -14.06 -1.35 22.05
CA ASN A 162 -13.65 -0.21 22.87
C ASN A 162 -14.65 0.95 22.76
N ALA A 163 -15.20 1.22 21.58
CA ALA A 163 -16.24 2.22 21.37
C ALA A 163 -17.49 1.91 22.21
N ASN A 164 -17.90 0.64 22.27
CA ASN A 164 -19.07 0.22 23.07
C ASN A 164 -18.85 0.28 24.59
N LYS A 165 -17.59 0.33 25.05
CA LYS A 165 -17.28 0.48 26.49
C LYS A 165 -17.23 1.92 26.96
N SER A 166 -17.06 2.86 26.04
CA SER A 166 -16.92 4.29 26.34
C SER A 166 -18.25 5.04 26.37
N ASP A 167 -19.39 4.36 26.15
CA ASP A 167 -20.72 4.94 26.33
C ASP A 167 -21.25 4.57 27.72
N PRO A 168 -20.96 5.38 28.76
CA PRO A 168 -21.56 5.18 30.07
C PRO A 168 -23.00 5.60 29.94
N LYS A 169 -23.91 4.64 29.95
CA LYS A 169 -25.34 4.90 30.09
C LYS A 169 -25.53 5.92 31.19
N SER A 170 -25.93 7.12 30.80
CA SER A 170 -26.55 8.15 31.65
C SER A 170 -27.63 7.58 32.55
#